data_e1ca87f8311ea84e5610fe89dab16904
#
_entry.id   e1ca87f8311ea84e5610fe89dab16904
#
_cell.length_a   1.000
_cell.length_b   1.000
_cell.length_c   1.000
_cell.angle_alpha   90.00
_cell.angle_beta   90.00
_cell.angle_gamma   90.00
#
_symmetry.space_group_name_H-M   'P 1'
#
loop_
_entity.id
_entity.type
_entity.pdbx_description
1 polymer ?
#
loop_
_entity_poly.entity_id
_entity_poly.type
_entity_poly.pdbx_seq_one_letter_code
_entity_poly.pdbx_strand_id
1 'polypeptide(L)'
;MIDQRKLPAEETYVRCETAAEVARAIKTMVIRGAPAIGVAAAMGIALGMRASKASGTQKLAAEFYKTCELMAGTRPTAVNLFWAIDRMKRAFATAAGAGESVDQIKDRLDDEAQSIHDEDVASCRAMGAHGAAVVPADARILTHCNAGALATAGYGTALGVIRGAVEQGKQVTVYADETRPFLQGARLTAWELVRDGIPTTVITDNMAGALMYHGKVNFVVVGADRIAANGDTANKIGTYSVAILAREHQIPFYVAAPLSTIDLNTPDGQHIPIEERQAREVTHLRGTRLTPEGAAVWNPAFDVTPNALITGIITERGIFRPPYIESLAAAFGRESLHA
;
A
#
# COMPACT_ATOMS: atom_id res chain seq x y z
N MET A 1 7.40 -14.17 5.86
CA MET A 1 7.38 -12.69 5.73
C MET A 1 8.35 -12.06 6.70
N ILE A 2 8.93 -10.87 6.38
CA ILE A 2 9.78 -10.10 7.31
C ILE A 2 8.92 -9.52 8.42
N ASP A 3 9.37 -9.60 9.67
CA ASP A 3 8.73 -8.89 10.78
C ASP A 3 9.11 -7.41 10.76
N GLN A 4 8.28 -6.60 10.10
CA GLN A 4 8.52 -5.16 9.91
C GLN A 4 8.51 -4.36 11.23
N ARG A 5 8.01 -4.93 12.33
CA ARG A 5 8.02 -4.28 13.65
C ARG A 5 9.43 -4.23 14.24
N LYS A 6 10.29 -5.16 13.84
CA LYS A 6 11.66 -5.28 14.32
C LYS A 6 12.66 -4.45 13.51
N LEU A 7 12.31 -4.10 12.26
CA LEU A 7 13.15 -3.25 11.43
C LEU A 7 13.28 -1.83 12.01
N PRO A 8 14.43 -1.18 11.84
CA PRO A 8 15.66 -1.61 11.17
C PRO A 8 16.61 -2.42 12.07
N ALA A 9 16.29 -2.59 13.36
CA ALA A 9 17.23 -3.17 14.34
C ALA A 9 17.52 -4.66 14.08
N GLU A 10 16.49 -5.41 13.67
CA GLU A 10 16.60 -6.84 13.38
C GLU A 10 15.87 -7.20 12.10
N GLU A 11 16.52 -7.92 11.21
CA GLU A 11 15.89 -8.56 10.06
C GLU A 11 15.53 -10.00 10.42
N THR A 12 14.27 -10.24 10.75
CA THR A 12 13.78 -11.57 11.12
C THR A 12 12.59 -11.97 10.26
N TYR A 13 12.49 -13.25 9.95
CA TYR A 13 11.39 -13.81 9.16
C TYR A 13 10.42 -14.57 10.05
N VAL A 14 9.12 -14.28 9.89
CA VAL A 14 8.04 -15.06 10.50
C VAL A 14 7.53 -16.05 9.46
N ARG A 15 7.57 -17.32 9.78
CA ARG A 15 6.91 -18.39 9.04
C ARG A 15 5.50 -18.57 9.62
N CYS A 16 4.49 -18.48 8.78
CA CYS A 16 3.12 -18.79 9.15
C CYS A 16 2.75 -20.15 8.57
N GLU A 17 2.20 -21.01 9.40
CA GLU A 17 1.78 -22.36 9.02
C GLU A 17 0.26 -22.52 8.99
N THR A 18 -0.46 -21.51 9.45
CA THR A 18 -1.93 -21.49 9.49
C THR A 18 -2.51 -20.14 9.02
N ALA A 19 -3.74 -20.18 8.53
CA ALA A 19 -4.49 -18.95 8.20
C ALA A 19 -4.62 -18.02 9.42
N ALA A 20 -4.79 -18.55 10.62
CA ALA A 20 -4.89 -17.77 11.85
C ALA A 20 -3.59 -17.01 12.18
N GLU A 21 -2.44 -17.60 11.88
CA GLU A 21 -1.13 -16.94 12.06
C GLU A 21 -0.96 -15.82 11.03
N VAL A 22 -1.38 -16.02 9.78
CA VAL A 22 -1.37 -14.97 8.76
C VAL A 22 -2.29 -13.81 9.17
N ALA A 23 -3.51 -14.10 9.60
CA ALA A 23 -4.45 -13.08 10.08
C ALA A 23 -3.87 -12.30 11.27
N ARG A 24 -3.24 -12.97 12.22
CA ARG A 24 -2.54 -12.33 13.34
C ARG A 24 -1.38 -11.46 12.87
N ALA A 25 -0.58 -11.93 11.90
CA ALA A 25 0.54 -11.18 11.33
C ALA A 25 0.08 -9.87 10.68
N ILE A 26 -1.04 -9.89 9.93
CA ILE A 26 -1.66 -8.67 9.36
C ILE A 26 -2.16 -7.76 10.48
N LYS A 27 -2.93 -8.29 11.43
CA LYS A 27 -3.54 -7.51 12.53
C LYS A 27 -2.49 -6.85 13.42
N THR A 28 -1.37 -7.52 13.69
CA THR A 28 -0.29 -7.01 14.55
C THR A 28 0.82 -6.30 13.78
N MET A 29 0.61 -6.03 12.50
CA MET A 29 1.55 -5.32 11.63
C MET A 29 2.95 -5.96 11.50
N VAL A 30 3.05 -7.29 11.62
CA VAL A 30 4.22 -8.04 11.14
C VAL A 30 4.40 -7.78 9.65
N ILE A 31 3.29 -7.75 8.92
CA ILE A 31 3.18 -7.27 7.53
C ILE A 31 2.16 -6.13 7.46
N ARG A 32 2.42 -5.09 6.66
CA ARG A 32 1.58 -3.91 6.47
C ARG A 32 1.81 -3.34 5.04
N GLY A 33 0.98 -2.40 4.63
CA GLY A 33 0.95 -1.82 3.28
C GLY A 33 -0.21 -2.40 2.48
N ALA A 34 -0.89 -1.54 1.71
CA ALA A 34 -2.15 -1.90 1.08
C ALA A 34 -2.04 -3.15 0.18
N PRO A 35 -1.11 -3.24 -0.81
CA PRO A 35 -0.97 -4.45 -1.62
C PRO A 35 -0.47 -5.66 -0.82
N ALA A 36 0.54 -5.48 0.06
CA ALA A 36 1.14 -6.58 0.82
C ALA A 36 0.13 -7.34 1.69
N ILE A 37 -0.83 -6.63 2.33
CA ILE A 37 -1.85 -7.30 3.14
C ILE A 37 -2.87 -8.05 2.28
N GLY A 38 -3.15 -7.58 1.06
CA GLY A 38 -3.99 -8.29 0.09
C GLY A 38 -3.35 -9.62 -0.33
N VAL A 39 -2.08 -9.56 -0.74
CA VAL A 39 -1.28 -10.75 -1.10
C VAL A 39 -1.19 -11.72 0.08
N ALA A 40 -0.87 -11.22 1.28
CA ALA A 40 -0.79 -12.06 2.48
C ALA A 40 -2.13 -12.72 2.83
N ALA A 41 -3.24 -12.03 2.65
CA ALA A 41 -4.58 -12.59 2.89
C ALA A 41 -4.92 -13.70 1.89
N ALA A 42 -4.64 -13.51 0.59
CA ALA A 42 -4.81 -14.54 -0.42
C ALA A 42 -4.00 -15.80 -0.10
N MET A 43 -2.70 -15.63 0.21
CA MET A 43 -1.83 -16.72 0.64
C MET A 43 -2.34 -17.41 1.93
N GLY A 44 -2.87 -16.63 2.89
CA GLY A 44 -3.45 -17.16 4.11
C GLY A 44 -4.73 -17.96 3.89
N ILE A 45 -5.57 -17.54 2.93
CA ILE A 45 -6.77 -18.29 2.52
C ILE A 45 -6.37 -19.61 1.87
N ALA A 46 -5.44 -19.58 0.90
CA ALA A 46 -4.92 -20.78 0.23
C ALA A 46 -4.30 -21.76 1.23
N LEU A 47 -3.46 -21.28 2.14
CA LEU A 47 -2.85 -22.06 3.22
C LEU A 47 -3.90 -22.74 4.12
N GLY A 48 -4.97 -22.01 4.50
CA GLY A 48 -6.07 -22.54 5.27
C GLY A 48 -6.82 -23.67 4.54
N MET A 49 -7.06 -23.49 3.24
CA MET A 49 -7.71 -24.53 2.42
C MET A 49 -6.81 -25.73 2.19
N ARG A 50 -5.51 -25.54 1.99
CA ARG A 50 -4.55 -26.63 1.86
C ARG A 50 -4.53 -27.53 3.12
N ALA A 51 -4.65 -26.94 4.30
CA ALA A 51 -4.73 -27.67 5.57
C ALA A 51 -6.09 -28.33 5.84
N SER A 52 -7.14 -27.99 5.11
CA SER A 52 -8.50 -28.53 5.29
C SER A 52 -8.55 -30.04 5.01
N LYS A 53 -9.27 -30.77 5.88
CA LYS A 53 -9.59 -32.21 5.74
C LYS A 53 -11.02 -32.42 5.24
N ALA A 54 -11.63 -31.43 4.59
CA ALA A 54 -12.95 -31.56 4.04
C ALA A 54 -13.00 -32.67 2.98
N SER A 55 -13.99 -33.57 3.08
CA SER A 55 -14.19 -34.68 2.16
C SER A 55 -15.18 -34.36 1.03
N GLY A 56 -15.73 -33.12 0.99
CA GLY A 56 -16.65 -32.68 -0.04
C GLY A 56 -16.72 -31.16 -0.15
N THR A 57 -17.14 -30.67 -1.33
CA THR A 57 -17.15 -29.25 -1.68
C THR A 57 -17.96 -28.39 -0.74
N GLN A 58 -19.11 -28.89 -0.24
CA GLN A 58 -19.94 -28.13 0.69
C GLN A 58 -19.24 -27.84 2.02
N LYS A 59 -18.52 -28.83 2.57
CA LYS A 59 -17.76 -28.66 3.81
C LYS A 59 -16.56 -27.73 3.57
N LEU A 60 -15.86 -27.90 2.44
CA LEU A 60 -14.76 -27.03 2.05
C LEU A 60 -15.24 -25.58 1.93
N ALA A 61 -16.41 -25.33 1.31
CA ALA A 61 -17.01 -24.01 1.18
C ALA A 61 -17.24 -23.35 2.55
N ALA A 62 -17.80 -24.07 3.52
CA ALA A 62 -18.01 -23.53 4.87
C ALA A 62 -16.69 -23.09 5.53
N GLU A 63 -15.63 -23.91 5.40
CA GLU A 63 -14.30 -23.59 5.93
C GLU A 63 -13.67 -22.41 5.16
N PHE A 64 -13.85 -22.36 3.84
CA PHE A 64 -13.37 -21.27 2.98
C PHE A 64 -13.96 -19.91 3.36
N TYR A 65 -15.29 -19.81 3.43
CA TYR A 65 -15.94 -18.54 3.80
C TYR A 65 -15.58 -18.09 5.21
N LYS A 66 -15.49 -19.02 6.16
CA LYS A 66 -15.00 -18.71 7.52
C LYS A 66 -13.57 -18.16 7.52
N THR A 67 -12.70 -18.70 6.65
CA THR A 67 -11.33 -18.19 6.51
C THR A 67 -11.31 -16.81 5.86
N CYS A 68 -12.16 -16.56 4.87
CA CYS A 68 -12.34 -15.24 4.28
C CYS A 68 -12.81 -14.21 5.32
N GLU A 69 -13.75 -14.56 6.18
CA GLU A 69 -14.23 -13.69 7.27
C GLU A 69 -13.13 -13.40 8.28
N LEU A 70 -12.31 -14.40 8.63
CA LEU A 70 -11.15 -14.22 9.50
C LEU A 70 -10.18 -13.19 8.93
N MET A 71 -9.87 -13.26 7.62
CA MET A 71 -8.99 -12.28 6.96
C MET A 71 -9.64 -10.90 6.90
N ALA A 72 -10.90 -10.79 6.52
CA ALA A 72 -11.64 -9.52 6.45
C ALA A 72 -11.65 -8.77 7.79
N GLY A 73 -11.74 -9.48 8.91
CA GLY A 73 -11.70 -8.92 10.26
C GLY A 73 -10.34 -8.39 10.71
N THR A 74 -9.28 -8.53 9.92
CA THR A 74 -7.93 -8.07 10.30
C THR A 74 -7.74 -6.57 10.12
N ARG A 75 -8.18 -6.00 9.01
CA ARG A 75 -8.06 -4.58 8.63
C ARG A 75 -9.30 -4.12 7.84
N PRO A 76 -10.41 -3.77 8.52
CA PRO A 76 -11.72 -3.55 7.88
C PRO A 76 -11.78 -2.39 6.87
N THR A 77 -10.83 -1.47 6.90
CA THR A 77 -10.79 -0.30 5.99
C THR A 77 -9.87 -0.48 4.77
N ALA A 78 -9.14 -1.60 4.70
CA ALA A 78 -8.10 -1.81 3.68
C ALA A 78 -8.67 -2.34 2.36
N VAL A 79 -8.70 -1.51 1.32
CA VAL A 79 -9.27 -1.85 -0.01
C VAL A 79 -8.66 -3.11 -0.61
N ASN A 80 -7.33 -3.18 -0.65
CA ASN A 80 -6.61 -4.31 -1.25
C ASN A 80 -6.86 -5.64 -0.54
N LEU A 81 -7.16 -5.61 0.76
CA LEU A 81 -7.55 -6.81 1.50
C LEU A 81 -8.87 -7.39 0.95
N PHE A 82 -9.88 -6.54 0.80
CA PHE A 82 -11.18 -6.98 0.29
C PHE A 82 -11.12 -7.36 -1.18
N TRP A 83 -10.37 -6.61 -1.99
CA TRP A 83 -10.10 -6.95 -3.38
C TRP A 83 -9.52 -8.37 -3.52
N ALA A 84 -8.50 -8.71 -2.72
CA ALA A 84 -7.90 -10.04 -2.75
C ALA A 84 -8.87 -11.14 -2.28
N ILE A 85 -9.61 -10.89 -1.17
CA ILE A 85 -10.63 -11.83 -0.67
C ILE A 85 -11.69 -12.08 -1.74
N ASP A 86 -12.19 -11.05 -2.41
CA ASP A 86 -13.22 -11.20 -3.43
C ASP A 86 -12.69 -11.90 -4.69
N ARG A 87 -11.43 -11.72 -5.01
CA ARG A 87 -10.76 -12.45 -6.08
C ARG A 87 -10.66 -13.94 -5.75
N MET A 88 -10.25 -14.30 -4.52
CA MET A 88 -10.24 -15.68 -4.03
C MET A 88 -11.65 -16.30 -4.01
N LYS A 89 -12.69 -15.53 -3.63
CA LYS A 89 -14.09 -15.99 -3.68
C LYS A 89 -14.53 -16.31 -5.10
N ARG A 90 -14.17 -15.49 -6.09
CA ARG A 90 -14.48 -15.76 -7.50
C ARG A 90 -13.79 -17.04 -7.99
N ALA A 91 -12.50 -17.23 -7.67
CA ALA A 91 -11.77 -18.45 -8.01
C ALA A 91 -12.43 -19.69 -7.42
N PHE A 92 -12.78 -19.66 -6.14
CA PHE A 92 -13.50 -20.74 -5.46
C PHE A 92 -14.86 -21.03 -6.12
N ALA A 93 -15.67 -19.99 -6.37
CA ALA A 93 -17.01 -20.15 -6.96
C ALA A 93 -16.95 -20.73 -8.38
N THR A 94 -15.97 -20.32 -9.18
CA THR A 94 -15.72 -20.85 -10.53
C THR A 94 -15.39 -22.34 -10.49
N ALA A 95 -14.43 -22.73 -9.64
CA ALA A 95 -14.01 -24.12 -9.50
C ALA A 95 -15.13 -25.03 -8.96
N ALA A 96 -15.83 -24.59 -7.92
CA ALA A 96 -16.95 -25.31 -7.36
C ALA A 96 -18.15 -25.45 -8.35
N GLY A 97 -18.43 -24.37 -9.11
CA GLY A 97 -19.46 -24.36 -10.15
C GLY A 97 -19.14 -25.27 -11.34
N ALA A 98 -17.86 -25.48 -11.64
CA ALA A 98 -17.38 -26.43 -12.64
C ALA A 98 -17.40 -27.88 -12.15
N GLY A 99 -17.75 -28.15 -10.89
CA GLY A 99 -17.77 -29.49 -10.32
C GLY A 99 -16.38 -30.07 -10.03
N GLU A 100 -15.37 -29.20 -9.88
CA GLU A 100 -14.01 -29.64 -9.55
C GLU A 100 -13.97 -30.38 -8.19
N SER A 101 -13.07 -31.36 -8.06
CA SER A 101 -12.86 -32.08 -6.82
C SER A 101 -12.26 -31.15 -5.73
N VAL A 102 -12.35 -31.56 -4.47
CA VAL A 102 -11.78 -30.81 -3.34
C VAL A 102 -10.30 -30.47 -3.57
N ASP A 103 -9.52 -31.41 -4.07
CA ASP A 103 -8.08 -31.20 -4.30
C ASP A 103 -7.84 -30.24 -5.48
N GLN A 104 -8.61 -30.35 -6.55
CA GLN A 104 -8.54 -29.39 -7.67
C GLN A 104 -8.91 -27.96 -7.25
N ILE A 105 -9.94 -27.80 -6.40
CA ILE A 105 -10.30 -26.49 -5.83
C ILE A 105 -9.13 -25.91 -5.00
N LYS A 106 -8.48 -26.74 -4.17
CA LYS A 106 -7.31 -26.30 -3.38
C LYS A 106 -6.16 -25.88 -4.28
N ASP A 107 -5.85 -26.67 -5.31
CA ASP A 107 -4.79 -26.33 -6.27
C ASP A 107 -5.09 -25.00 -6.98
N ARG A 108 -6.35 -24.81 -7.40
CA ARG A 108 -6.80 -23.55 -8.01
C ARG A 108 -6.66 -22.34 -7.09
N LEU A 109 -6.92 -22.51 -5.79
CA LEU A 109 -6.76 -21.43 -4.80
C LEU A 109 -5.28 -21.11 -4.53
N ASP A 110 -4.39 -22.11 -4.55
CA ASP A 110 -2.96 -21.89 -4.44
C ASP A 110 -2.43 -21.14 -5.68
N ASP A 111 -2.84 -21.57 -6.89
CA ASP A 111 -2.47 -20.92 -8.16
C ASP A 111 -2.98 -19.47 -8.19
N GLU A 112 -4.21 -19.21 -7.74
CA GLU A 112 -4.78 -17.86 -7.68
C GLU A 112 -4.02 -16.96 -6.70
N ALA A 113 -3.67 -17.48 -5.51
CA ALA A 113 -2.89 -16.72 -4.54
C ALA A 113 -1.48 -16.41 -5.06
N GLN A 114 -0.85 -17.35 -5.78
CA GLN A 114 0.42 -17.13 -6.44
C GLN A 114 0.29 -16.10 -7.57
N SER A 115 -0.77 -16.17 -8.37
CA SER A 115 -1.05 -15.19 -9.41
C SER A 115 -1.22 -13.78 -8.85
N ILE A 116 -1.92 -13.61 -7.73
CA ILE A 116 -2.06 -12.32 -7.04
C ILE A 116 -0.68 -11.77 -6.64
N HIS A 117 0.21 -12.63 -6.12
CA HIS A 117 1.58 -12.23 -5.77
C HIS A 117 2.36 -11.77 -7.01
N ASP A 118 2.38 -12.58 -8.06
CA ASP A 118 3.22 -12.35 -9.24
C ASP A 118 2.74 -11.14 -10.04
N GLU A 119 1.41 -10.94 -10.12
CA GLU A 119 0.81 -9.76 -10.72
C GLU A 119 1.14 -8.48 -9.94
N ASP A 120 1.18 -8.54 -8.60
CA ASP A 120 1.57 -7.39 -7.79
C ASP A 120 3.03 -7.00 -8.05
N VAL A 121 3.94 -7.97 -8.14
CA VAL A 121 5.36 -7.71 -8.50
C VAL A 121 5.46 -7.11 -9.90
N ALA A 122 4.74 -7.67 -10.87
CA ALA A 122 4.73 -7.17 -12.25
C ALA A 122 4.15 -5.73 -12.32
N SER A 123 3.06 -5.47 -11.60
CA SER A 123 2.43 -4.15 -11.49
C SER A 123 3.38 -3.12 -10.88
N CYS A 124 4.10 -3.48 -9.81
CA CYS A 124 5.08 -2.60 -9.19
C CYS A 124 6.22 -2.25 -10.15
N ARG A 125 6.72 -3.21 -10.93
CA ARG A 125 7.76 -2.95 -11.95
C ARG A 125 7.24 -2.08 -13.09
N ALA A 126 6.01 -2.29 -13.56
CA ALA A 126 5.39 -1.45 -14.58
C ALA A 126 5.21 -0.01 -14.08
N MET A 127 4.72 0.17 -12.83
CA MET A 127 4.66 1.50 -12.19
C MET A 127 6.03 2.16 -12.09
N GLY A 128 7.06 1.39 -11.74
CA GLY A 128 8.45 1.87 -11.71
C GLY A 128 8.89 2.41 -13.06
N ALA A 129 8.64 1.66 -14.14
CA ALA A 129 8.98 2.07 -15.50
C ALA A 129 8.21 3.32 -15.96
N HIS A 130 6.87 3.35 -15.75
CA HIS A 130 6.04 4.51 -16.10
C HIS A 130 6.43 5.75 -15.28
N GLY A 131 6.60 5.59 -13.97
CA GLY A 131 6.94 6.68 -13.07
C GLY A 131 8.34 7.23 -13.35
N ALA A 132 9.30 6.37 -13.66
CA ALA A 132 10.64 6.79 -14.01
C ALA A 132 10.66 7.78 -15.19
N ALA A 133 9.73 7.66 -16.14
CA ALA A 133 9.66 8.56 -17.30
C ALA A 133 9.41 10.04 -16.92
N VAL A 134 8.77 10.30 -15.79
CA VAL A 134 8.46 11.67 -15.30
C VAL A 134 9.39 12.15 -14.20
N VAL A 135 10.26 11.30 -13.68
CA VAL A 135 11.30 11.68 -12.72
C VAL A 135 12.39 12.49 -13.44
N PRO A 136 12.86 13.64 -12.92
CA PRO A 136 13.95 14.41 -13.50
C PRO A 136 15.26 13.60 -13.61
N ALA A 137 16.16 14.00 -14.51
CA ALA A 137 17.48 13.37 -14.67
C ALA A 137 18.37 13.53 -13.43
N ASP A 138 18.28 14.69 -12.78
CA ASP A 138 18.88 14.99 -11.45
C ASP A 138 17.73 15.17 -10.46
N ALA A 139 17.31 14.05 -9.85
CA ALA A 139 16.12 13.99 -9.00
C ALA A 139 16.48 14.10 -7.51
N ARG A 140 15.86 15.06 -6.86
CA ARG A 140 15.86 15.21 -5.41
C ARG A 140 14.44 14.96 -4.92
N ILE A 141 14.20 13.70 -4.56
CA ILE A 141 12.87 13.16 -4.32
C ILE A 141 12.51 13.22 -2.85
N LEU A 142 11.35 13.80 -2.51
CA LEU A 142 10.75 13.63 -1.19
C LEU A 142 9.72 12.49 -1.26
N THR A 143 9.74 11.63 -0.26
CA THR A 143 8.72 10.58 -0.08
C THR A 143 8.24 10.53 1.38
N HIS A 144 7.01 10.08 1.58
CA HIS A 144 6.36 9.98 2.88
C HIS A 144 5.82 8.57 3.12
N CYS A 145 5.90 8.07 4.34
CA CYS A 145 5.55 6.71 4.73
C CYS A 145 6.49 5.64 4.10
N ASN A 146 5.97 4.46 3.86
CA ASN A 146 6.67 3.40 3.15
C ASN A 146 5.73 2.74 2.13
N ALA A 147 6.02 2.97 0.88
CA ALA A 147 5.38 2.36 -0.28
C ALA A 147 6.44 1.62 -1.13
N GLY A 148 7.29 0.85 -0.46
CA GLY A 148 8.35 0.04 -1.02
C GLY A 148 8.01 -1.43 -1.12
N ALA A 149 9.03 -2.27 -1.29
CA ALA A 149 8.92 -3.72 -1.37
C ALA A 149 8.27 -4.32 -0.11
N LEU A 150 8.51 -3.72 1.06
CA LEU A 150 7.87 -4.12 2.32
C LEU A 150 6.36 -3.85 2.37
N ALA A 151 5.84 -3.01 1.48
CA ALA A 151 4.42 -2.67 1.39
C ALA A 151 3.68 -3.38 0.26
N THR A 152 4.37 -4.23 -0.52
CA THR A 152 3.89 -4.95 -1.69
C THR A 152 4.38 -6.40 -1.65
N ALA A 153 4.18 -7.18 -2.70
CA ALA A 153 4.82 -8.48 -2.85
C ALA A 153 6.31 -8.37 -3.18
N GLY A 154 6.75 -7.22 -3.70
CA GLY A 154 8.14 -6.93 -4.02
C GLY A 154 8.25 -5.66 -4.88
N TYR A 155 9.43 -5.03 -4.95
CA TYR A 155 9.77 -3.84 -5.71
C TYR A 155 9.16 -2.52 -5.21
N GLY A 156 7.88 -2.49 -4.77
CA GLY A 156 7.20 -1.29 -4.26
C GLY A 156 6.55 -0.43 -5.33
N THR A 157 5.69 0.50 -4.88
CA THR A 157 5.01 1.47 -5.73
C THR A 157 5.80 2.79 -5.82
N ALA A 158 5.73 3.67 -4.83
CA ALA A 158 6.52 4.91 -4.83
C ALA A 158 8.03 4.66 -4.81
N LEU A 159 8.51 3.71 -3.99
CA LEU A 159 9.92 3.33 -4.04
C LEU A 159 10.26 2.56 -5.33
N GLY A 160 9.27 1.90 -5.95
CA GLY A 160 9.42 1.32 -7.29
C GLY A 160 9.70 2.38 -8.36
N VAL A 161 9.03 3.55 -8.29
CA VAL A 161 9.33 4.70 -9.17
C VAL A 161 10.75 5.20 -8.96
N ILE A 162 11.22 5.27 -7.72
CA ILE A 162 12.59 5.65 -7.37
C ILE A 162 13.58 4.64 -7.94
N ARG A 163 13.35 3.33 -7.72
CA ARG A 163 14.16 2.23 -8.28
C ARG A 163 14.23 2.29 -9.79
N GLY A 164 13.07 2.43 -10.45
CA GLY A 164 12.99 2.53 -11.90
C GLY A 164 13.75 3.73 -12.47
N ALA A 165 13.77 4.87 -11.76
CA ALA A 165 14.58 6.02 -12.16
C ALA A 165 16.09 5.74 -12.06
N VAL A 166 16.53 5.07 -11.00
CA VAL A 166 17.92 4.66 -10.82
C VAL A 166 18.32 3.61 -11.87
N GLU A 167 17.48 2.62 -12.13
CA GLU A 167 17.70 1.60 -13.17
C GLU A 167 17.82 2.21 -14.58
N GLN A 168 17.16 3.36 -14.83
CA GLN A 168 17.33 4.15 -16.05
C GLN A 168 18.55 5.07 -16.06
N GLY A 169 19.42 4.99 -15.06
CA GLY A 169 20.65 5.76 -14.98
C GLY A 169 20.50 7.21 -14.51
N LYS A 170 19.34 7.58 -13.95
CA LYS A 170 19.13 8.93 -13.40
C LYS A 170 19.89 9.12 -12.10
N GLN A 171 20.32 10.36 -11.83
CA GLN A 171 20.93 10.74 -10.55
C GLN A 171 19.79 10.98 -9.55
N VAL A 172 19.73 10.17 -8.51
CA VAL A 172 18.63 10.22 -7.53
C VAL A 172 19.18 10.37 -6.12
N THR A 173 18.68 11.36 -5.40
CA THR A 173 18.79 11.46 -3.94
C THR A 173 17.39 11.51 -3.33
N VAL A 174 17.21 10.88 -2.17
CA VAL A 174 15.91 10.77 -1.53
C VAL A 174 15.92 11.42 -0.16
N TYR A 175 14.90 12.23 0.11
CA TYR A 175 14.52 12.67 1.44
C TYR A 175 13.31 11.85 1.88
N ALA A 176 13.43 11.13 2.97
CA ALA A 176 12.37 10.33 3.55
C ALA A 176 11.86 11.01 4.82
N ASP A 177 10.61 11.45 4.81
CA ASP A 177 9.92 11.87 6.04
C ASP A 177 9.95 10.73 7.03
N GLU A 178 10.26 10.99 8.31
CA GLU A 178 10.25 9.94 9.36
C GLU A 178 8.89 9.27 9.49
N THR A 179 7.82 9.99 9.20
CA THR A 179 6.42 9.57 9.21
C THR A 179 5.91 9.18 10.61
N ARG A 180 5.70 10.18 11.46
CA ARG A 180 5.03 9.99 12.75
C ARG A 180 3.58 9.51 12.53
N PRO A 181 2.97 8.77 13.49
CA PRO A 181 3.56 8.30 14.75
C PRO A 181 4.35 7.00 14.63
N PHE A 182 4.13 6.17 13.57
CA PHE A 182 4.66 4.80 13.49
C PHE A 182 6.08 4.71 12.88
N LEU A 183 6.59 5.81 12.33
CA LEU A 183 7.95 5.98 11.79
C LEU A 183 8.26 5.06 10.60
N GLN A 184 7.30 4.85 9.70
CA GLN A 184 7.50 4.01 8.51
C GLN A 184 8.60 4.53 7.60
N GLY A 185 8.73 5.86 7.45
CA GLY A 185 9.78 6.47 6.65
C GLY A 185 11.16 6.23 7.24
N ALA A 186 11.34 6.55 8.52
CA ALA A 186 12.63 6.38 9.20
C ALA A 186 13.04 4.92 9.34
N ARG A 187 12.07 4.02 9.56
CA ARG A 187 12.37 2.62 9.90
C ARG A 187 12.39 1.69 8.69
N LEU A 188 11.50 1.91 7.73
CA LEU A 188 11.28 0.99 6.62
C LEU A 188 11.78 1.57 5.30
N THR A 189 11.37 2.80 4.94
CA THR A 189 11.80 3.43 3.69
C THR A 189 13.30 3.65 3.66
N ALA A 190 13.86 4.21 4.71
CA ALA A 190 15.30 4.40 4.80
C ALA A 190 16.06 3.06 4.77
N TRP A 191 15.54 2.02 5.45
CA TRP A 191 16.14 0.69 5.44
C TRP A 191 16.16 0.07 4.04
N GLU A 192 15.07 0.17 3.27
CA GLU A 192 15.01 -0.33 1.89
C GLU A 192 16.01 0.40 0.98
N LEU A 193 15.93 1.74 0.97
CA LEU A 193 16.74 2.56 0.05
C LEU A 193 18.24 2.49 0.34
N VAL A 194 18.63 2.41 1.62
CA VAL A 194 20.05 2.22 2.00
C VAL A 194 20.56 0.86 1.52
N ARG A 195 19.75 -0.21 1.63
CA ARG A 195 20.11 -1.54 1.11
C ARG A 195 20.23 -1.55 -0.42
N ASP A 196 19.44 -0.74 -1.10
CA ASP A 196 19.50 -0.59 -2.55
C ASP A 196 20.67 0.31 -3.00
N GLY A 197 21.46 0.86 -2.07
CA GLY A 197 22.55 1.80 -2.37
C GLY A 197 22.08 3.17 -2.87
N ILE A 198 20.83 3.54 -2.64
CA ILE A 198 20.25 4.82 -3.07
C ILE A 198 20.52 5.88 -1.99
N PRO A 199 21.17 7.01 -2.32
CA PRO A 199 21.45 8.08 -1.37
C PRO A 199 20.18 8.59 -0.69
N THR A 200 20.10 8.41 0.64
CA THR A 200 18.88 8.68 1.40
C THR A 200 19.18 9.50 2.65
N THR A 201 18.39 10.56 2.85
CA THR A 201 18.41 11.39 4.06
C THR A 201 17.06 11.28 4.76
N VAL A 202 17.05 10.86 6.01
CA VAL A 202 15.84 10.88 6.85
C VAL A 202 15.69 12.29 7.43
N ILE A 203 14.46 12.79 7.37
CA ILE A 203 14.08 14.08 7.96
C ILE A 203 12.88 13.89 8.90
N THR A 204 12.69 14.81 9.84
CA THR A 204 11.43 14.88 10.58
C THR A 204 10.33 15.47 9.69
N ASP A 205 9.07 15.07 9.93
CA ASP A 205 7.95 15.43 9.05
C ASP A 205 7.77 16.95 8.86
N ASN A 206 8.14 17.74 9.86
CA ASN A 206 8.06 19.21 9.80
C ASN A 206 9.20 19.88 9.02
N MET A 207 10.20 19.14 8.53
CA MET A 207 11.32 19.68 7.76
C MET A 207 11.05 19.74 6.25
N ALA A 208 10.02 19.07 5.75
CA ALA A 208 9.69 19.01 4.32
C ALA A 208 9.57 20.41 3.68
N GLY A 209 8.85 21.32 4.34
CA GLY A 209 8.69 22.70 3.87
C GLY A 209 9.99 23.47 3.77
N ALA A 210 10.88 23.33 4.76
CA ALA A 210 12.19 23.98 4.75
C ALA A 210 13.06 23.45 3.59
N LEU A 211 13.06 22.14 3.33
CA LEU A 211 13.78 21.56 2.18
C LEU A 211 13.26 22.09 0.84
N MET A 212 11.94 22.18 0.68
CA MET A 212 11.31 22.73 -0.52
C MET A 212 11.66 24.21 -0.70
N TYR A 213 11.56 25.01 0.36
CA TYR A 213 11.93 26.42 0.35
C TYR A 213 13.39 26.65 -0.08
N HIS A 214 14.31 25.78 0.35
CA HIS A 214 15.72 25.85 -0.04
C HIS A 214 16.03 25.17 -1.40
N GLY A 215 15.01 24.80 -2.19
CA GLY A 215 15.18 24.18 -3.50
C GLY A 215 15.85 22.80 -3.47
N LYS A 216 15.83 22.12 -2.33
CA LYS A 216 16.45 20.79 -2.15
C LYS A 216 15.57 19.63 -2.62
N VAL A 217 14.31 19.88 -2.98
CA VAL A 217 13.35 18.91 -3.50
C VAL A 217 12.84 19.42 -4.85
N ASN A 218 12.78 18.55 -5.85
CA ASN A 218 12.22 18.87 -7.16
C ASN A 218 11.19 17.84 -7.65
N PHE A 219 10.91 16.82 -6.84
CA PHE A 219 9.93 15.78 -7.16
C PHE A 219 9.38 15.16 -5.87
N VAL A 220 8.08 14.93 -5.81
CA VAL A 220 7.45 14.19 -4.71
C VAL A 220 6.73 12.98 -5.25
N VAL A 221 6.96 11.81 -4.64
CA VAL A 221 6.20 10.59 -4.94
C VAL A 221 5.86 9.86 -3.65
N VAL A 222 4.58 9.51 -3.51
CA VAL A 222 4.03 8.78 -2.36
C VAL A 222 3.18 7.61 -2.83
N GLY A 223 2.87 6.68 -1.93
CA GLY A 223 1.89 5.64 -2.18
C GLY A 223 0.45 6.10 -1.91
N ALA A 224 -0.48 5.15 -1.92
CA ALA A 224 -1.85 5.37 -1.48
C ALA A 224 -2.37 4.15 -0.71
N ASP A 225 -3.26 4.41 0.25
CA ASP A 225 -4.06 3.38 0.92
C ASP A 225 -5.44 3.21 0.25
N ARG A 226 -5.99 4.29 -0.33
CA ARG A 226 -7.19 4.29 -1.17
C ARG A 226 -7.22 5.51 -2.08
N ILE A 227 -7.69 5.33 -3.31
CA ILE A 227 -7.94 6.41 -4.27
C ILE A 227 -9.43 6.36 -4.64
N ALA A 228 -10.14 7.48 -4.45
CA ALA A 228 -11.54 7.61 -4.82
C ALA A 228 -11.72 7.81 -6.34
N ALA A 229 -12.96 7.68 -6.83
CA ALA A 229 -13.28 7.80 -8.25
C ALA A 229 -12.87 9.16 -8.86
N ASN A 230 -12.90 10.23 -8.06
CA ASN A 230 -12.48 11.56 -8.49
C ASN A 230 -10.97 11.80 -8.39
N GLY A 231 -10.18 10.81 -7.94
CA GLY A 231 -8.73 10.91 -7.75
C GLY A 231 -8.28 11.43 -6.39
N ASP A 232 -9.19 11.80 -5.49
CA ASP A 232 -8.82 12.12 -4.10
C ASP A 232 -8.17 10.92 -3.46
N THR A 233 -7.05 11.13 -2.78
CA THR A 233 -6.20 10.04 -2.34
C THR A 233 -6.01 10.05 -0.83
N ALA A 234 -6.42 8.99 -0.17
CA ALA A 234 -6.07 8.71 1.22
C ALA A 234 -4.70 8.02 1.29
N ASN A 235 -3.83 8.57 2.11
CA ASN A 235 -2.53 7.98 2.41
C ASN A 235 -2.15 8.29 3.87
N LYS A 236 -1.01 7.79 4.32
CA LYS A 236 -0.53 7.98 5.67
C LYS A 236 -0.60 9.45 6.08
N ILE A 237 -1.12 9.67 7.33
CA ILE A 237 -1.22 11.03 7.92
C ILE A 237 0.08 11.82 7.70
N GLY A 238 -0.06 13.07 7.25
CA GLY A 238 1.05 13.95 6.85
C GLY A 238 1.17 14.14 5.32
N THR A 239 0.61 13.24 4.52
CA THR A 239 0.66 13.31 3.06
C THR A 239 0.00 14.57 2.50
N TYR A 240 -1.15 14.96 3.05
CA TYR A 240 -1.83 16.20 2.68
C TYR A 240 -0.96 17.44 2.93
N SER A 241 -0.26 17.49 4.05
CA SER A 241 0.66 18.60 4.35
C SER A 241 1.79 18.69 3.31
N VAL A 242 2.38 17.56 2.95
CA VAL A 242 3.43 17.49 1.89
C VAL A 242 2.88 17.95 0.55
N ALA A 243 1.65 17.56 0.18
CA ALA A 243 1.04 17.97 -1.08
C ALA A 243 0.76 19.48 -1.14
N ILE A 244 0.29 20.09 -0.04
CA ILE A 244 0.13 21.55 0.07
C ILE A 244 1.48 22.27 -0.11
N LEU A 245 2.52 21.81 0.58
CA LEU A 245 3.86 22.38 0.48
C LEU A 245 4.43 22.21 -0.93
N ALA A 246 4.26 21.06 -1.56
CA ALA A 246 4.69 20.82 -2.93
C ALA A 246 4.02 21.80 -3.92
N ARG A 247 2.71 22.03 -3.78
CA ARG A 247 1.96 23.01 -4.58
C ARG A 247 2.49 24.43 -4.39
N GLU A 248 2.71 24.86 -3.15
CA GLU A 248 3.22 26.20 -2.83
C GLU A 248 4.59 26.45 -3.48
N HIS A 249 5.45 25.42 -3.49
CA HIS A 249 6.78 25.48 -4.10
C HIS A 249 6.82 25.02 -5.56
N GLN A 250 5.68 24.80 -6.21
CA GLN A 250 5.55 24.39 -7.61
C GLN A 250 6.31 23.09 -7.94
N ILE A 251 6.38 22.17 -6.97
CA ILE A 251 7.02 20.88 -7.10
C ILE A 251 5.95 19.84 -7.51
N PRO A 252 6.19 19.04 -8.57
CA PRO A 252 5.21 18.02 -8.98
C PRO A 252 5.05 16.96 -7.89
N PHE A 253 3.78 16.63 -7.59
CA PHE A 253 3.38 15.66 -6.58
C PHE A 253 2.68 14.49 -7.27
N TYR A 254 3.26 13.30 -7.18
CA TYR A 254 2.73 12.08 -7.76
C TYR A 254 2.32 11.07 -6.71
N VAL A 255 1.26 10.34 -7.03
CA VAL A 255 0.81 9.16 -6.28
C VAL A 255 1.10 7.92 -7.10
N ALA A 256 1.74 6.91 -6.53
CA ALA A 256 2.02 5.63 -7.18
C ALA A 256 1.27 4.49 -6.47
N ALA A 257 0.30 3.91 -7.13
CA ALA A 257 -0.54 2.85 -6.58
C ALA A 257 -1.13 1.98 -7.70
N PRO A 258 -1.32 0.65 -7.49
CA PRO A 258 -1.94 -0.22 -8.47
C PRO A 258 -3.45 0.09 -8.60
N LEU A 259 -4.05 -0.31 -9.72
CA LEU A 259 -5.48 -0.17 -9.95
C LEU A 259 -6.33 -0.81 -8.83
N SER A 260 -5.85 -1.86 -8.19
CA SER A 260 -6.51 -2.51 -7.04
C SER A 260 -6.65 -1.61 -5.80
N THR A 261 -5.96 -0.47 -5.76
CA THR A 261 -6.08 0.56 -4.70
C THR A 261 -7.13 1.62 -5.05
N ILE A 262 -7.57 1.67 -6.32
CA ILE A 262 -8.59 2.63 -6.78
C ILE A 262 -9.98 2.03 -6.53
N ASP A 263 -10.79 2.76 -5.78
CA ASP A 263 -12.15 2.39 -5.41
C ASP A 263 -13.15 3.30 -6.14
N LEU A 264 -13.62 2.84 -7.30
CA LEU A 264 -14.61 3.59 -8.10
C LEU A 264 -16.00 3.67 -7.44
N ASN A 265 -16.27 2.91 -6.36
CA ASN A 265 -17.52 2.99 -5.61
C ASN A 265 -17.47 4.09 -4.53
N THR A 266 -16.30 4.61 -4.23
CA THR A 266 -16.10 5.77 -3.35
C THR A 266 -16.01 7.02 -4.23
N PRO A 267 -17.01 7.93 -4.22
CA PRO A 267 -17.07 9.03 -5.19
C PRO A 267 -15.95 10.05 -5.01
N ASP A 268 -15.62 10.40 -3.77
CA ASP A 268 -14.64 11.42 -3.42
C ASP A 268 -13.99 11.16 -2.05
N GLY A 269 -13.07 12.02 -1.67
CA GLY A 269 -12.30 11.90 -0.43
C GLY A 269 -13.12 12.02 0.85
N GLN A 270 -14.28 12.67 0.82
CA GLN A 270 -15.14 12.80 2.01
C GLN A 270 -15.81 11.48 2.38
N HIS A 271 -15.95 10.59 1.42
CA HIS A 271 -16.53 9.26 1.59
C HIS A 271 -15.50 8.18 1.94
N ILE A 272 -14.21 8.53 2.00
CA ILE A 272 -13.17 7.57 2.41
C ILE A 272 -13.21 7.41 3.94
N PRO A 273 -13.43 6.18 4.46
CA PRO A 273 -13.39 5.93 5.89
C PRO A 273 -11.95 6.06 6.42
N ILE A 274 -11.74 6.90 7.43
CA ILE A 274 -10.44 7.11 8.07
C ILE A 274 -10.39 6.33 9.38
N GLU A 275 -9.45 5.39 9.48
CA GLU A 275 -9.18 4.62 10.70
C GLU A 275 -8.57 5.52 11.77
N GLU A 276 -9.17 5.55 12.97
CA GLU A 276 -8.55 6.15 14.14
C GLU A 276 -7.78 5.08 14.92
N ARG A 277 -6.55 5.40 15.29
CA ARG A 277 -5.61 4.45 15.88
C ARG A 277 -5.38 4.74 17.36
N GLN A 278 -4.74 3.77 18.03
CA GLN A 278 -4.49 3.86 19.47
C GLN A 278 -3.64 5.08 19.84
N ALA A 279 -4.06 5.82 20.88
CA ALA A 279 -3.34 6.95 21.41
C ALA A 279 -1.88 6.64 21.78
N ARG A 280 -1.60 5.37 22.15
CA ARG A 280 -0.25 4.93 22.50
C ARG A 280 0.77 5.13 21.38
N GLU A 281 0.38 5.07 20.11
CA GLU A 281 1.28 5.31 18.99
C GLU A 281 1.84 6.74 18.97
N VAL A 282 1.02 7.70 19.39
CA VAL A 282 1.44 9.11 19.50
C VAL A 282 2.17 9.37 20.82
N THR A 283 1.65 8.83 21.92
CA THR A 283 2.14 9.14 23.26
C THR A 283 3.44 8.43 23.64
N HIS A 284 3.80 7.37 22.95
CA HIS A 284 4.99 6.59 23.26
C HIS A 284 5.89 6.39 22.04
N LEU A 285 7.17 6.36 22.29
CA LEU A 285 8.19 5.99 21.31
C LEU A 285 9.07 4.89 21.88
N ARG A 286 9.10 3.72 21.25
CA ARG A 286 9.86 2.55 21.71
C ARG A 286 9.63 2.21 23.19
N GLY A 287 8.37 2.30 23.63
CA GLY A 287 7.98 2.03 25.02
C GLY A 287 8.12 3.21 25.97
N THR A 288 8.88 4.23 25.62
CA THR A 288 9.03 5.45 26.44
C THR A 288 7.89 6.41 26.18
N ARG A 289 7.24 6.89 27.25
CA ARG A 289 6.20 7.90 27.16
C ARG A 289 6.80 9.27 26.88
N LEU A 290 6.24 10.00 25.92
CA LEU A 290 6.66 11.33 25.49
C LEU A 290 5.75 12.45 25.98
N THR A 291 4.47 12.13 26.25
CA THR A 291 3.47 13.13 26.64
C THR A 291 3.15 13.03 28.12
N PRO A 292 2.74 14.13 28.79
CA PRO A 292 2.24 14.04 30.15
C PRO A 292 0.99 13.15 30.24
N GLU A 293 0.75 12.58 31.41
CA GLU A 293 -0.50 11.86 31.68
C GLU A 293 -1.70 12.80 31.56
N GLY A 294 -2.83 12.27 31.03
CA GLY A 294 -4.04 13.05 30.84
C GLY A 294 -4.06 13.90 29.55
N ALA A 295 -2.97 14.00 28.78
CA ALA A 295 -3.00 14.67 27.50
C ALA A 295 -3.91 13.90 26.52
N ALA A 296 -4.91 14.58 25.94
CA ALA A 296 -5.74 14.02 24.88
C ALA A 296 -4.94 13.80 23.61
N VAL A 297 -5.32 12.79 22.82
CA VAL A 297 -4.66 12.43 21.57
C VAL A 297 -5.70 12.29 20.47
N TRP A 298 -5.38 12.85 19.32
CA TRP A 298 -6.05 12.61 18.05
C TRP A 298 -5.08 11.89 17.11
N ASN A 299 -5.44 10.69 16.64
CA ASN A 299 -4.52 9.84 15.88
C ASN A 299 -5.20 9.19 14.67
N PRO A 300 -5.63 9.96 13.66
CA PRO A 300 -6.08 9.39 12.40
C PRO A 300 -4.92 8.71 11.69
N ALA A 301 -5.17 7.52 11.12
CA ALA A 301 -4.14 6.78 10.41
C ALA A 301 -3.74 7.45 9.09
N PHE A 302 -4.69 8.11 8.43
CA PHE A 302 -4.58 8.65 7.08
C PHE A 302 -5.12 10.08 7.05
N ASP A 303 -4.66 10.85 6.07
CA ASP A 303 -5.32 12.07 5.61
C ASP A 303 -5.69 11.93 4.11
N VAL A 304 -6.56 12.81 3.64
CA VAL A 304 -7.00 12.84 2.25
C VAL A 304 -6.35 14.01 1.54
N THR A 305 -5.64 13.71 0.47
CA THR A 305 -5.09 14.69 -0.46
C THR A 305 -6.10 14.93 -1.59
N PRO A 306 -6.66 16.14 -1.72
CA PRO A 306 -7.53 16.48 -2.84
C PRO A 306 -6.83 16.30 -4.19
N ASN A 307 -7.54 15.79 -5.17
CA ASN A 307 -7.02 15.50 -6.51
C ASN A 307 -6.39 16.74 -7.21
N ALA A 308 -6.87 17.94 -6.89
CA ALA A 308 -6.31 19.20 -7.40
C ALA A 308 -4.86 19.47 -6.97
N LEU A 309 -4.34 18.76 -5.98
CA LEU A 309 -2.95 18.81 -5.53
C LEU A 309 -2.07 17.74 -6.18
N ILE A 310 -2.66 16.79 -6.91
CA ILE A 310 -1.98 15.63 -7.47
C ILE A 310 -1.68 15.90 -8.94
N THR A 311 -0.40 15.89 -9.31
CA THR A 311 0.07 16.09 -10.69
C THR A 311 -0.24 14.91 -11.58
N GLY A 312 -0.21 13.70 -11.03
CA GLY A 312 -0.53 12.45 -11.72
C GLY A 312 -0.57 11.25 -10.80
N ILE A 313 -1.38 10.27 -11.18
CA ILE A 313 -1.48 8.97 -10.52
C ILE A 313 -0.78 7.93 -11.42
N ILE A 314 0.31 7.36 -10.92
CA ILE A 314 1.13 6.37 -11.59
C ILE A 314 0.58 4.99 -11.25
N THR A 315 0.21 4.23 -12.27
CA THR A 315 -0.30 2.87 -12.13
C THR A 315 0.47 1.91 -13.06
N GLU A 316 0.18 0.63 -12.98
CA GLU A 316 0.71 -0.39 -13.90
C GLU A 316 0.23 -0.20 -15.35
N ARG A 317 -0.82 0.60 -15.59
CA ARG A 317 -1.33 0.92 -16.95
C ARG A 317 -0.86 2.26 -17.49
N GLY A 318 -0.06 3.01 -16.72
CA GLY A 318 0.43 4.32 -17.13
C GLY A 318 0.19 5.39 -16.10
N ILE A 319 0.32 6.65 -16.51
CA ILE A 319 0.14 7.82 -15.65
C ILE A 319 -1.16 8.51 -16.01
N PHE A 320 -2.11 8.49 -15.08
CA PHE A 320 -3.36 9.21 -15.20
C PHE A 320 -3.22 10.65 -14.73
N ARG A 321 -3.87 11.56 -15.43
CA ARG A 321 -3.84 13.00 -15.16
C ARG A 321 -5.26 13.55 -15.05
N PRO A 322 -5.45 14.73 -14.42
CA PRO A 322 -6.75 15.37 -14.39
C PRO A 322 -7.33 15.60 -15.82
N PRO A 323 -8.66 15.51 -15.99
CA PRO A 323 -9.66 15.21 -14.97
C PRO A 323 -9.70 13.70 -14.63
N TYR A 324 -9.54 13.39 -13.32
CA TYR A 324 -9.36 12.01 -12.87
C TYR A 324 -10.62 11.16 -13.00
N ILE A 325 -11.81 11.73 -12.85
CA ILE A 325 -13.07 10.98 -12.99
C ILE A 325 -13.10 10.26 -14.36
N GLU A 326 -12.72 10.95 -15.43
CA GLU A 326 -12.71 10.38 -16.76
C GLU A 326 -11.53 9.43 -16.97
N SER A 327 -10.32 9.89 -16.61
CA SER A 327 -9.10 9.13 -16.88
C SER A 327 -9.04 7.83 -16.08
N LEU A 328 -9.50 7.83 -14.81
CA LEU A 328 -9.54 6.61 -14.00
C LEU A 328 -10.68 5.67 -14.43
N ALA A 329 -11.87 6.20 -14.76
CA ALA A 329 -12.97 5.37 -15.28
C ALA A 329 -12.57 4.62 -16.56
N ALA A 330 -11.89 5.28 -17.48
CA ALA A 330 -11.38 4.69 -18.71
C ALA A 330 -10.39 3.53 -18.45
N ALA A 331 -9.58 3.62 -17.39
CA ALA A 331 -8.66 2.54 -17.01
C ALA A 331 -9.37 1.23 -16.67
N PHE A 332 -10.63 1.28 -16.23
CA PHE A 332 -11.45 0.10 -15.91
C PHE A 332 -12.40 -0.31 -17.05
N GLY A 333 -12.28 0.28 -18.24
CA GLY A 333 -13.18 0.02 -19.37
C GLY A 333 -14.62 0.48 -19.12
N ARG A 334 -14.83 1.44 -18.19
CA ARG A 334 -16.12 2.08 -17.95
C ARG A 334 -16.16 3.38 -18.73
N GLU A 335 -17.23 3.61 -19.49
CA GLU A 335 -17.50 4.93 -20.05
C GLU A 335 -17.75 5.91 -18.88
N SER A 336 -17.24 7.14 -19.02
CA SER A 336 -17.44 8.16 -18.00
C SER A 336 -18.93 8.33 -17.73
N LEU A 337 -19.35 8.13 -16.49
CA LEU A 337 -20.69 8.46 -16.03
C LEU A 337 -20.80 9.99 -15.98
N HIS A 338 -21.10 10.60 -17.13
CA HIS A 338 -21.65 11.95 -17.17
C HIS A 338 -23.13 11.86 -16.81
N ALA A 339 -23.46 12.20 -15.58
CA ALA A 339 -24.79 12.60 -15.16
C ALA A 339 -24.69 13.77 -14.18
#